data_0597a89250778026616fe5d167f9bc63
#
_entry.id   0597a89250778026616fe5d167f9bc63
#
_cell.length_a   1.000
_cell.length_b   1.000
_cell.length_c   1.000
_cell.angle_alpha   90.00
_cell.angle_beta   90.00
_cell.angle_gamma   90.00
#
_symmetry.space_group_name_H-M   'P 1'
#
loop_
_entity.id
_entity.type
_entity.pdbx_description
1 polymer ?
#
loop_
_entity_poly.entity_id
_entity_poly.type
_entity_poly.pdbx_seq_one_letter_code
_entity_poly.pdbx_strand_id
1 'polypeptide(L)'
;MINEEPNYWPRYTIKDHHRLRHQFSQSERVRRNWSQSMQDMFVLSMLDGKRNGVYVEIGADKPKIINNSYLLERKFGWRGVSFELDKSKVEFFNQHRKNKCICTDATTFDYKSL
;
A
#
# COMPACT_ATOMS: atom_id res chain seq x y z
N MET A 1 -17.65 2.39 -4.40
CA MET A 1 -16.52 3.32 -4.53
C MET A 1 -15.78 3.44 -3.20
N ILE A 2 -14.47 3.47 -3.21
CA ILE A 2 -13.68 3.69 -2.01
C ILE A 2 -13.86 5.15 -1.60
N ASN A 3 -14.14 5.38 -0.32
CA ASN A 3 -14.32 6.74 0.19
C ASN A 3 -13.09 7.59 -0.02
N GLU A 4 -13.31 8.88 -0.22
CA GLU A 4 -12.22 9.83 -0.30
C GLU A 4 -11.50 9.93 1.03
N GLU A 5 -10.22 10.23 0.98
CA GLU A 5 -9.42 10.43 2.16
C GLU A 5 -9.83 11.70 2.88
N PRO A 6 -9.70 11.72 4.21
CA PRO A 6 -9.99 12.93 4.98
C PRO A 6 -9.07 14.09 4.59
N ASN A 7 -9.54 15.29 4.74
CA ASN A 7 -8.76 16.49 4.40
C ASN A 7 -7.49 16.62 5.22
N TYR A 8 -7.47 16.08 6.42
CA TYR A 8 -6.29 16.12 7.28
C TYR A 8 -5.22 15.12 6.87
N TRP A 9 -5.53 14.24 5.93
CA TRP A 9 -4.62 13.16 5.54
C TRP A 9 -3.47 13.72 4.69
N PRO A 10 -2.22 13.58 5.14
CA PRO A 10 -1.09 14.02 4.33
C PRO A 10 -0.97 13.16 3.07
N ARG A 11 -0.73 13.80 1.96
CA ARG A 11 -0.62 13.15 0.66
C ARG A 11 0.65 13.57 -0.04
N TYR A 12 1.28 12.60 -0.68
CA TYR A 12 2.39 12.88 -1.57
C TYR A 12 1.84 13.43 -2.89
N THR A 13 2.36 14.57 -3.32
CA THR A 13 1.98 15.21 -4.57
C THR A 13 3.21 15.34 -5.46
N ILE A 14 3.01 15.74 -6.73
CA ILE A 14 4.14 16.00 -7.63
C ILE A 14 5.05 17.10 -7.06
N LYS A 15 4.48 18.05 -6.35
CA LYS A 15 5.23 19.11 -5.68
C LYS A 15 6.09 18.55 -4.54
N ASP A 16 5.51 17.65 -3.75
CA ASP A 16 6.24 16.97 -2.67
C ASP A 16 7.35 16.09 -3.23
N HIS A 17 7.12 15.47 -4.38
CA HIS A 17 8.13 14.66 -5.07
C HIS A 17 9.40 15.49 -5.30
N HIS A 18 9.25 16.69 -5.83
CA HIS A 18 10.40 17.57 -6.06
C HIS A 18 11.04 18.04 -4.75
N ARG A 19 10.22 18.39 -3.78
CA ARG A 19 10.69 18.91 -2.50
C ARG A 19 11.45 17.84 -1.69
N LEU A 20 10.90 16.63 -1.63
CA LEU A 20 11.45 15.55 -0.81
C LEU A 20 12.47 14.70 -1.57
N ARG A 21 12.62 14.95 -2.86
CA ARG A 21 13.58 14.24 -3.71
C ARG A 21 13.45 12.73 -3.67
N HIS A 22 12.22 12.23 -3.64
CA HIS A 22 11.95 10.80 -3.75
C HIS A 22 12.08 10.38 -5.20
N GLN A 23 13.32 10.25 -5.66
CA GLN A 23 13.61 9.94 -7.05
C GLN A 23 13.80 8.45 -7.24
N PHE A 24 13.07 7.88 -8.18
CA PHE A 24 13.22 6.48 -8.60
C PHE A 24 12.64 6.35 -10.01
N SER A 25 12.89 5.21 -10.66
CA SER A 25 12.41 4.98 -12.03
C SER A 25 10.91 5.20 -12.12
N GLN A 26 10.49 6.13 -13.00
CA GLN A 26 9.12 6.53 -13.26
C GLN A 26 8.44 7.25 -12.09
N SER A 27 9.21 7.79 -11.17
CA SER A 27 8.65 8.53 -10.03
C SER A 27 7.83 9.74 -10.46
N GLU A 28 8.11 10.32 -11.61
CA GLU A 28 7.36 11.46 -12.14
C GLU A 28 5.90 11.11 -12.44
N ARG A 29 5.56 9.82 -12.52
CA ARG A 29 4.20 9.36 -12.74
C ARG A 29 3.41 9.18 -11.45
N VAL A 30 4.08 9.24 -10.30
CA VAL A 30 3.43 9.12 -9.01
C VAL A 30 2.95 10.50 -8.57
N ARG A 31 1.65 10.68 -8.51
CA ARG A 31 1.05 11.99 -8.17
C ARG A 31 0.82 12.15 -6.68
N ARG A 32 0.71 11.05 -5.96
CA ARG A 32 0.53 11.06 -4.50
C ARG A 32 0.81 9.68 -3.93
N ASN A 33 1.16 9.66 -2.64
CA ASN A 33 1.29 8.42 -1.90
C ASN A 33 0.01 8.11 -1.13
N TRP A 34 -0.05 6.91 -0.56
CA TRP A 34 -1.20 6.46 0.21
C TRP A 34 -0.84 6.04 1.63
N SER A 35 0.44 5.79 1.90
CA SER A 35 0.93 5.47 3.24
C SER A 35 0.89 6.69 4.15
N GLN A 36 0.73 6.42 5.44
CA GLN A 36 0.67 7.48 6.43
C GLN A 36 1.98 8.26 6.56
N SER A 37 3.09 7.54 6.53
CA SER A 37 4.42 8.10 6.76
C SER A 37 5.36 7.83 5.59
N MET A 38 4.84 7.84 4.36
CA MET A 38 5.63 7.70 3.15
C MET A 38 6.28 6.32 2.99
N GLN A 39 5.76 5.29 3.67
CA GLN A 39 6.33 3.95 3.58
C GLN A 39 6.34 3.41 2.15
N ASP A 40 5.26 3.65 1.40
CA ASP A 40 5.19 3.24 0.00
C ASP A 40 6.25 3.93 -0.85
N MET A 41 6.48 5.22 -0.63
CA MET A 41 7.51 5.98 -1.35
C MET A 41 8.91 5.52 -0.95
N PHE A 42 9.10 5.17 0.33
CA PHE A 42 10.36 4.62 0.80
C PHE A 42 10.70 3.32 0.10
N VAL A 43 9.75 2.39 0.01
CA VAL A 43 9.94 1.11 -0.66
C VAL A 43 10.31 1.34 -2.14
N LEU A 44 9.57 2.21 -2.83
CA LEU A 44 9.85 2.48 -4.23
C LEU A 44 11.20 3.15 -4.44
N SER A 45 11.59 4.05 -3.53
CA SER A 45 12.90 4.69 -3.60
C SER A 45 14.03 3.68 -3.41
N MET A 46 13.89 2.79 -2.44
CA MET A 46 14.92 1.79 -2.14
C MET A 46 15.07 0.76 -3.26
N LEU A 47 14.00 0.45 -3.97
CA LEU A 47 13.97 -0.56 -5.02
C LEU A 47 13.89 0.05 -6.42
N ASP A 48 14.18 1.32 -6.54
CA ASP A 48 14.22 2.06 -7.80
C ASP A 48 12.97 1.86 -8.67
N GLY A 49 11.79 2.02 -8.05
CA GLY A 49 10.54 1.89 -8.77
C GLY A 49 10.25 0.49 -9.28
N LYS A 50 10.72 -0.54 -8.57
CA LYS A 50 10.53 -1.93 -8.97
C LYS A 50 9.06 -2.21 -9.27
N ARG A 51 8.81 -2.84 -10.43
CA ARG A 51 7.49 -3.31 -10.81
C ARG A 51 7.35 -4.79 -10.52
N ASN A 52 6.11 -5.21 -10.32
CA ASN A 52 5.76 -6.63 -10.15
C ASN A 52 6.50 -7.31 -8.98
N GLY A 53 6.74 -6.53 -7.92
CA GLY A 53 7.31 -7.07 -6.70
C GLY A 53 6.31 -7.89 -5.91
N VAL A 54 6.74 -8.40 -4.76
CA VAL A 54 5.92 -9.19 -3.85
C VAL A 54 6.00 -8.58 -2.46
N TYR A 55 4.87 -8.53 -1.75
CA TYR A 55 4.83 -7.98 -0.41
C TYR A 55 4.01 -8.83 0.55
N VAL A 56 4.31 -8.68 1.84
CA VAL A 56 3.47 -9.09 2.94
C VAL A 56 3.18 -7.86 3.78
N GLU A 57 1.92 -7.59 4.03
CA GLU A 57 1.50 -6.44 4.82
C GLU A 57 0.80 -6.91 6.09
N ILE A 58 1.25 -6.42 7.25
CA ILE A 58 0.68 -6.79 8.54
C ILE A 58 -0.08 -5.59 9.09
N GLY A 59 -1.36 -5.78 9.43
CA GLY A 59 -2.20 -4.71 9.92
C GLY A 59 -2.68 -3.81 8.79
N ALA A 60 -3.39 -4.38 7.82
CA ALA A 60 -3.80 -3.65 6.61
C ALA A 60 -4.78 -2.51 6.89
N ASP A 61 -5.70 -2.71 7.81
CA ASP A 61 -6.76 -1.78 8.20
C ASP A 61 -7.68 -1.40 7.02
N LYS A 62 -7.27 -0.46 6.19
CA LYS A 62 -8.10 0.08 5.09
C LYS A 62 -7.50 -0.30 3.74
N PRO A 63 -8.36 -0.46 2.72
CA PRO A 63 -7.87 -0.92 1.41
C PRO A 63 -7.09 0.14 0.62
N LYS A 64 -7.31 1.41 0.88
CA LYS A 64 -6.71 2.48 0.09
C LYS A 64 -6.10 3.56 0.97
N ILE A 65 -6.91 4.23 1.79
CA ILE A 65 -6.50 5.33 2.64
C ILE A 65 -5.60 4.79 3.75
N ILE A 66 -4.49 5.45 4.01
CA ILE A 66 -3.56 5.06 5.09
C ILE A 66 -3.07 3.62 4.88
N ASN A 67 -2.85 3.24 3.62
CA ASN A 67 -2.46 1.87 3.31
C ASN A 67 -1.09 1.83 2.65
N ASN A 68 -0.24 0.91 3.10
CA ASN A 68 1.16 0.85 2.66
C ASN A 68 1.35 0.11 1.34
N SER A 69 0.40 -0.72 0.94
CA SER A 69 0.54 -1.56 -0.25
C SER A 69 -0.30 -1.12 -1.44
N TYR A 70 -1.22 -0.19 -1.24
CA TYR A 70 -2.15 0.21 -2.30
C TYR A 70 -1.42 0.76 -3.52
N LEU A 71 -0.49 1.68 -3.33
CA LEU A 71 0.27 2.27 -4.44
C LEU A 71 1.09 1.20 -5.17
N LEU A 72 1.71 0.29 -4.43
CA LEU A 72 2.51 -0.80 -5.00
C LEU A 72 1.64 -1.69 -5.89
N GLU A 73 0.47 -2.07 -5.40
CA GLU A 73 -0.46 -2.89 -6.18
C GLU A 73 -1.01 -2.12 -7.38
N ARG A 74 -1.53 -0.92 -7.13
CA ARG A 74 -2.31 -0.18 -8.12
C ARG A 74 -1.46 0.36 -9.27
N LYS A 75 -0.29 0.88 -8.96
CA LYS A 75 0.54 1.56 -9.96
C LYS A 75 1.76 0.75 -10.40
N PHE A 76 2.24 -0.15 -9.58
CA PHE A 76 3.47 -0.87 -9.86
C PHE A 76 3.28 -2.37 -10.03
N GLY A 77 2.04 -2.84 -9.99
CA GLY A 77 1.71 -4.24 -10.32
C GLY A 77 2.20 -5.25 -9.29
N TRP A 78 2.45 -4.84 -8.07
CA TRP A 78 2.92 -5.76 -7.02
C TRP A 78 1.81 -6.73 -6.63
N ARG A 79 2.22 -7.93 -6.28
CA ARG A 79 1.34 -8.96 -5.73
C ARG A 79 1.71 -9.19 -4.27
N GLY A 80 0.70 -9.51 -3.46
CA GLY A 80 0.99 -9.73 -2.07
C GLY A 80 -0.22 -10.17 -1.29
N VAL A 81 -0.01 -10.32 0.00
CA VAL A 81 -1.06 -10.69 0.94
C VAL A 81 -1.00 -9.72 2.12
N SER A 82 -2.17 -9.35 2.60
CA SER A 82 -2.30 -8.49 3.77
C SER A 82 -2.98 -9.27 4.89
N PHE A 83 -2.69 -8.90 6.12
CA PHE A 83 -3.28 -9.52 7.32
C PHE A 83 -3.98 -8.45 8.14
N GLU A 84 -5.15 -8.81 8.67
CA GLU A 84 -5.95 -7.94 9.50
C GLU A 84 -6.79 -8.81 10.44
N LEU A 85 -6.92 -8.40 11.71
CA LEU A 85 -7.66 -9.17 12.70
C LEU A 85 -9.16 -8.92 12.64
N ASP A 86 -9.57 -7.73 12.26
CA ASP A 86 -10.97 -7.34 12.22
C ASP A 86 -11.65 -7.88 10.96
N LYS A 87 -12.59 -8.79 11.15
CA LYS A 87 -13.28 -9.45 10.05
C LYS A 87 -13.98 -8.47 9.11
N SER A 88 -14.63 -7.45 9.66
CA SER A 88 -15.35 -6.48 8.83
C SER A 88 -14.40 -5.66 7.97
N LYS A 89 -13.23 -5.34 8.49
CA LYS A 89 -12.19 -4.64 7.73
C LYS A 89 -11.63 -5.52 6.62
N VAL A 90 -11.43 -6.82 6.89
CA VAL A 90 -10.99 -7.78 5.87
C VAL A 90 -12.01 -7.86 4.74
N GLU A 91 -13.29 -7.97 5.07
CA GLU A 91 -14.35 -8.04 4.06
C GLU A 91 -14.39 -6.78 3.20
N PHE A 92 -14.32 -5.61 3.83
CA PHE A 92 -14.28 -4.34 3.09
C PHE A 92 -13.04 -4.24 2.20
N PHE A 93 -11.89 -4.61 2.72
CA PHE A 93 -10.63 -4.60 1.97
C PHE A 93 -10.76 -5.47 0.71
N ASN A 94 -11.27 -6.69 0.86
CA ASN A 94 -11.36 -7.64 -0.24
C ASN A 94 -12.40 -7.26 -1.30
N GLN A 95 -13.33 -6.38 -0.97
CA GLN A 95 -14.25 -5.81 -1.95
C GLN A 95 -13.60 -4.75 -2.84
N HIS A 96 -12.49 -4.16 -2.40
CA HIS A 96 -11.88 -3.01 -3.04
C HIS A 96 -10.45 -3.23 -3.52
N ARG A 97 -9.89 -4.41 -3.25
CA ARG A 97 -8.50 -4.71 -3.62
C ARG A 97 -8.42 -6.03 -4.35
N LYS A 98 -7.50 -6.09 -5.30
CA LYS A 98 -7.24 -7.30 -6.07
C LYS A 98 -6.44 -8.30 -5.25
N ASN A 99 -5.39 -7.84 -4.57
CA ASN A 99 -4.62 -8.69 -3.66
C ASN A 99 -5.41 -8.92 -2.39
N LYS A 100 -5.33 -10.13 -1.85
CA LYS A 100 -6.19 -10.53 -0.74
C LYS A 100 -5.69 -10.09 0.62
N CYS A 101 -6.64 -9.81 1.50
CA CYS A 101 -6.42 -9.67 2.93
C CYS A 101 -6.96 -10.92 3.63
N ILE A 102 -6.20 -11.46 4.56
CA ILE A 102 -6.55 -12.66 5.31
C ILE A 102 -6.88 -12.26 6.74
N CYS A 103 -8.03 -12.74 7.24
CA CYS A 103 -8.46 -12.47 8.61
C CYS A 103 -7.75 -13.46 9.55
N THR A 104 -6.60 -13.07 10.06
CA THR A 104 -5.83 -13.93 10.95
C THR A 104 -4.77 -13.12 11.69
N ASP A 105 -4.22 -13.73 12.73
CA ASP A 105 -3.07 -13.21 13.43
C ASP A 105 -1.81 -13.54 12.63
N ALA A 106 -1.13 -12.50 12.17
CA ALA A 106 0.07 -12.65 11.36
C ALA A 106 1.21 -13.35 12.09
N THR A 107 1.20 -13.34 13.42
CA THR A 107 2.26 -13.99 14.23
C THR A 107 2.11 -15.50 14.27
N THR A 108 0.92 -16.03 13.94
CA THR A 108 0.64 -17.48 14.00
C THR A 108 0.38 -18.07 12.62
N PHE A 109 0.45 -17.29 11.58
CA PHE A 109 0.15 -17.73 10.22
C PHE A 109 1.28 -18.62 9.68
N ASP A 110 0.90 -19.66 8.94
CA ASP A 110 1.87 -20.53 8.25
C ASP A 110 2.28 -19.90 6.91
N TYR A 111 3.38 -19.18 6.93
CA TYR A 111 3.88 -18.49 5.74
C TYR A 111 4.35 -19.44 4.65
N LYS A 112 4.61 -20.69 4.97
CA LYS A 112 4.97 -21.69 3.96
C LYS A 112 3.80 -22.04 3.05
N SER A 113 2.57 -21.70 3.45
CA SER A 113 1.37 -21.94 2.64
C SER A 113 1.13 -20.89 1.56
N LEU A 114 1.90 -19.83 1.55
CA LEU A 114 1.73 -18.75 0.57
C LEU A 114 2.26 -19.13 -0.82
#